data_eaad20e215744fd0daa2a4b8e5c9e4b3
#
_entry.id   eaad20e215744fd0daa2a4b8e5c9e4b3
#
_cell.length_a   1.000
_cell.length_b   1.000
_cell.length_c   1.000
_cell.angle_alpha   90.00
_cell.angle_beta   90.00
_cell.angle_gamma   90.00
#
_symmetry.space_group_name_H-M   'P 1'
#
loop_
_entity.id
_entity.type
_entity.pdbx_description
1 polymer ?
#
loop_
_entity_poly.entity_id
_entity_poly.type
_entity_poly.pdbx_seq_one_letter_code
_entity_poly.pdbx_strand_id
1 'polypeptide(L)'
;MKQAVEYLDDTEALNKKIRSILIPNIVQFVLLLALLIIGSLVAIPTIQGIFDELGTKDSLPAITIWFSNFIKGAMQAWYIPLGIIAAIVGAILAYINTPKGKYNFHYFKYKMPIFGGLIFALDFSRLMKAMLLNLKNGMRIQEALEVSKNVVQNYVMLSIIETSINNILVGSSWIEPFENSGLASPMTIEMLKIGMQTDIPEMMEKLVEYMEIDIDNILTKITKALPQIMYLIVGIVLIFVVIVVLVPCIQVYMGNFLFSAYGV
;
A
#
# COMPACT_ATOMS: atom_id res chain seq x y z
N MET A 1 -32.78 10.46 -7.09
CA MET A 1 -32.38 9.16 -7.67
C MET A 1 -31.27 9.27 -8.71
N LYS A 2 -31.33 10.14 -9.75
CA LYS A 2 -30.24 10.28 -10.74
C LYS A 2 -28.85 10.56 -10.10
N GLN A 3 -28.74 11.49 -9.16
CA GLN A 3 -27.48 11.85 -8.49
C GLN A 3 -26.90 10.74 -7.62
N ALA A 4 -27.76 9.88 -7.02
CA ALA A 4 -27.26 8.72 -6.27
C ALA A 4 -26.74 7.61 -7.18
N VAL A 5 -27.31 7.45 -8.38
CA VAL A 5 -26.82 6.53 -9.40
C VAL A 5 -25.48 6.99 -9.96
N GLU A 6 -25.37 8.28 -10.31
CA GLU A 6 -24.14 8.90 -10.78
C GLU A 6 -22.99 8.77 -9.77
N TYR A 7 -23.28 8.97 -8.48
CA TYR A 7 -22.31 8.74 -7.40
C TYR A 7 -21.83 7.28 -7.29
N LEU A 8 -22.74 6.31 -7.49
CA LEU A 8 -22.37 4.89 -7.48
C LEU A 8 -21.54 4.51 -8.70
N ASP A 9 -21.90 5.02 -9.87
CA ASP A 9 -21.17 4.80 -11.13
C ASP A 9 -19.76 5.37 -11.07
N ASP A 10 -19.58 6.57 -10.54
CA ASP A 10 -18.25 7.19 -10.31
C ASP A 10 -17.38 6.36 -9.36
N THR A 11 -17.97 5.88 -8.26
CA THR A 11 -17.25 5.07 -7.28
C THR A 11 -16.83 3.73 -7.89
N GLU A 12 -17.66 3.13 -8.72
CA GLU A 12 -17.38 1.87 -9.40
C GLU A 12 -16.30 2.05 -10.47
N ALA A 13 -16.36 3.11 -11.26
CA ALA A 13 -15.35 3.48 -12.24
C ALA A 13 -13.97 3.69 -11.60
N LEU A 14 -13.90 4.42 -10.48
CA LEU A 14 -12.66 4.61 -9.72
C LEU A 14 -12.11 3.29 -9.16
N ASN A 15 -12.95 2.44 -8.58
CA ASN A 15 -12.54 1.14 -8.08
C ASN A 15 -12.01 0.23 -9.20
N LYS A 16 -12.64 0.27 -10.38
CA LYS A 16 -12.19 -0.46 -11.56
C LYS A 16 -10.83 0.04 -12.04
N LYS A 17 -10.63 1.37 -12.06
CA LYS A 17 -9.35 1.99 -12.41
C LYS A 17 -8.24 1.59 -11.42
N ILE A 18 -8.51 1.64 -10.13
CA ILE A 18 -7.55 1.21 -9.08
C ILE A 18 -7.20 -0.27 -9.25
N ARG A 19 -8.18 -1.15 -9.44
CA ARG A 19 -7.95 -2.58 -9.66
C ARG A 19 -7.13 -2.86 -10.91
N SER A 20 -7.39 -2.15 -12.01
CA SER A 20 -6.63 -2.31 -13.26
C SER A 20 -5.15 -1.93 -13.12
N ILE A 21 -4.82 -1.05 -12.20
CA ILE A 21 -3.43 -0.67 -11.88
C ILE A 21 -2.78 -1.69 -10.94
N LEU A 22 -3.50 -2.15 -9.92
CA LEU A 22 -2.93 -2.99 -8.87
C LEU A 22 -2.78 -4.47 -9.28
N ILE A 23 -3.79 -5.04 -9.95
CA ILE A 23 -3.84 -6.47 -10.25
C ILE A 23 -2.62 -6.95 -11.05
N PRO A 24 -2.21 -6.30 -12.17
CA PRO A 24 -1.05 -6.74 -12.93
C PRO A 24 0.24 -6.76 -12.11
N ASN A 25 0.46 -5.75 -11.27
CA ASN A 25 1.65 -5.65 -10.43
C ASN A 25 1.66 -6.71 -9.32
N ILE A 26 0.50 -7.02 -8.72
CA ILE A 26 0.37 -8.11 -7.73
C ILE A 26 0.65 -9.47 -8.39
N VAL A 27 0.09 -9.73 -9.56
CA VAL A 27 0.33 -10.97 -10.31
C VAL A 27 1.81 -11.13 -10.64
N GLN A 28 2.45 -10.06 -11.14
CA GLN A 28 3.88 -10.06 -11.43
C GLN A 28 4.72 -10.34 -10.18
N PHE A 29 4.37 -9.76 -9.04
CA PHE A 29 5.06 -9.98 -7.77
C PHE A 29 4.90 -11.44 -7.28
N VAL A 30 3.69 -12.00 -7.37
CA VAL A 30 3.43 -13.40 -7.01
C VAL A 30 4.20 -14.36 -7.91
N LEU A 31 4.24 -14.10 -9.22
CA LEU A 31 5.03 -14.90 -10.17
C LEU A 31 6.52 -14.83 -9.86
N LEU A 32 7.05 -13.64 -9.54
CA LEU A 32 8.45 -13.47 -9.13
C LEU A 32 8.79 -14.29 -7.89
N LEU A 33 7.94 -14.23 -6.85
CA LEU A 33 8.13 -15.01 -5.62
C LEU A 33 8.06 -16.51 -5.89
N ALA A 34 7.10 -16.95 -6.70
CA ALA A 34 6.97 -18.36 -7.07
C ALA A 34 8.23 -18.86 -7.82
N LEU A 35 8.74 -18.06 -8.75
CA LEU A 35 9.93 -18.38 -9.52
C LEU A 35 11.18 -18.45 -8.63
N LEU A 36 11.31 -17.53 -7.66
CA LEU A 36 12.39 -17.53 -6.69
C LEU A 36 12.33 -18.78 -5.79
N ILE A 37 11.15 -19.14 -5.28
CA ILE A 37 10.99 -20.32 -4.42
C ILE A 37 11.29 -21.60 -5.22
N ILE A 38 10.65 -21.81 -6.37
CA ILE A 38 10.82 -23.02 -7.19
C ILE A 38 12.26 -23.12 -7.68
N GLY A 39 12.83 -22.03 -8.17
CA GLY A 39 14.23 -21.98 -8.62
C GLY A 39 15.20 -22.36 -7.49
N SER A 40 14.98 -21.87 -6.28
CA SER A 40 15.82 -22.18 -5.12
C SER A 40 15.70 -23.63 -4.70
N LEU A 41 14.50 -24.23 -4.76
CA LEU A 41 14.26 -25.64 -4.42
C LEU A 41 14.98 -26.61 -5.36
N VAL A 42 15.24 -26.21 -6.59
CA VAL A 42 15.95 -27.01 -7.58
C VAL A 42 17.45 -26.70 -7.59
N ALA A 43 17.81 -25.43 -7.68
CA ALA A 43 19.21 -25.01 -7.84
C ALA A 43 20.07 -25.31 -6.62
N ILE A 44 19.58 -25.07 -5.41
CA ILE A 44 20.41 -25.23 -4.20
C ILE A 44 20.80 -26.69 -3.93
N PRO A 45 19.89 -27.69 -3.95
CA PRO A 45 20.28 -29.09 -3.80
C PRO A 45 21.26 -29.57 -4.90
N THR A 46 21.06 -29.11 -6.14
CA THR A 46 21.94 -29.44 -7.26
C THR A 46 23.37 -28.92 -7.02
N ILE A 47 23.49 -27.65 -6.61
CA ILE A 47 24.78 -27.05 -6.28
C ILE A 47 25.44 -27.81 -5.12
N GLN A 48 24.71 -28.09 -4.05
CA GLN A 48 25.24 -28.85 -2.91
C GLN A 48 25.70 -30.25 -3.30
N GLY A 49 24.95 -30.94 -4.16
CA GLY A 49 25.35 -32.25 -4.69
C GLY A 49 26.69 -32.20 -5.43
N ILE A 50 26.91 -31.19 -6.27
CA ILE A 50 28.16 -30.97 -6.99
C ILE A 50 29.33 -30.76 -6.00
N PHE A 51 29.17 -29.93 -4.99
CA PHE A 51 30.20 -29.66 -3.98
C PHE A 51 30.47 -30.91 -3.10
N ASP A 52 29.45 -31.72 -2.84
CA ASP A 52 29.57 -32.98 -2.12
C ASP A 52 30.39 -34.01 -2.91
N GLU A 53 30.14 -34.14 -4.22
CA GLU A 53 30.90 -35.01 -5.12
C GLU A 53 32.37 -34.58 -5.29
N LEU A 54 32.63 -33.27 -5.26
CA LEU A 54 34.01 -32.71 -5.36
C LEU A 54 34.76 -32.72 -4.01
N GLY A 55 34.11 -33.10 -2.90
CA GLY A 55 34.72 -33.11 -1.56
C GLY A 55 35.03 -31.70 -1.00
N THR A 56 34.43 -30.64 -1.57
CA THR A 56 34.72 -29.23 -1.26
C THR A 56 33.58 -28.53 -0.52
N LYS A 57 32.87 -29.24 0.38
CA LYS A 57 31.72 -28.72 1.14
C LYS A 57 31.97 -27.39 1.87
N ASP A 58 33.18 -27.25 2.42
CA ASP A 58 33.59 -26.07 3.21
C ASP A 58 33.84 -24.83 2.35
N SER A 59 33.85 -24.99 1.03
CA SER A 59 34.08 -23.89 0.08
C SER A 59 32.80 -23.17 -0.36
N LEU A 60 31.63 -23.63 0.09
CA LEU A 60 30.35 -22.99 -0.22
C LEU A 60 30.25 -21.59 0.44
N PRO A 61 29.78 -20.56 -0.29
CA PRO A 61 29.55 -19.27 0.32
C PRO A 61 28.58 -19.34 1.50
N ALA A 62 28.91 -18.64 2.59
CA ALA A 62 28.10 -18.63 3.82
C ALA A 62 26.64 -18.25 3.56
N ILE A 63 26.37 -17.37 2.61
CA ILE A 63 25.02 -16.95 2.23
C ILE A 63 24.22 -18.10 1.58
N THR A 64 24.88 -18.94 0.77
CA THR A 64 24.25 -20.11 0.14
C THR A 64 23.92 -21.17 1.20
N ILE A 65 24.83 -21.41 2.15
CA ILE A 65 24.63 -22.34 3.27
C ILE A 65 23.46 -21.84 4.14
N TRP A 66 23.47 -20.55 4.53
CA TRP A 66 22.42 -19.96 5.33
C TRP A 66 21.05 -20.08 4.65
N PHE A 67 20.97 -19.72 3.37
CA PHE A 67 19.74 -19.78 2.61
C PHE A 67 19.24 -21.22 2.38
N SER A 68 20.15 -22.17 2.13
CA SER A 68 19.83 -23.59 2.07
C SER A 68 19.23 -24.11 3.39
N ASN A 69 19.87 -23.79 4.52
CA ASN A 69 19.39 -24.19 5.84
C ASN A 69 18.03 -23.54 6.15
N PHE A 70 17.83 -22.27 5.75
CA PHE A 70 16.55 -21.60 5.87
C PHE A 70 15.44 -22.32 5.08
N ILE A 71 15.70 -22.66 3.81
CA ILE A 71 14.72 -23.39 2.99
C ILE A 71 14.44 -24.79 3.55
N LYS A 72 15.50 -25.57 3.89
CA LYS A 72 15.34 -26.91 4.49
C LYS A 72 14.54 -26.82 5.79
N GLY A 73 14.84 -25.88 6.67
CA GLY A 73 14.12 -25.66 7.90
C GLY A 73 12.65 -25.26 7.65
N ALA A 74 12.40 -24.37 6.68
CA ALA A 74 11.06 -23.98 6.29
C ALA A 74 10.23 -25.13 5.69
N MET A 75 10.87 -26.04 4.94
CA MET A 75 10.21 -27.22 4.39
C MET A 75 9.96 -28.32 5.44
N GLN A 76 10.92 -28.56 6.33
CA GLN A 76 10.81 -29.57 7.34
C GLN A 76 9.82 -29.23 8.45
N ALA A 77 9.70 -27.93 8.75
CA ALA A 77 8.82 -27.39 9.77
C ALA A 77 7.91 -26.28 9.21
N TRP A 78 7.28 -26.54 8.04
CA TRP A 78 6.42 -25.58 7.33
C TRP A 78 5.29 -25.01 8.19
N TYR A 79 4.86 -25.73 9.21
CA TYR A 79 3.84 -25.28 10.15
C TYR A 79 4.34 -24.18 11.10
N ILE A 80 5.67 -24.08 11.36
CA ILE A 80 6.24 -23.03 12.22
C ILE A 80 6.12 -21.66 11.57
N PRO A 81 6.63 -21.39 10.34
CA PRO A 81 6.43 -20.09 9.70
C PRO A 81 4.95 -19.77 9.48
N LEU A 82 4.12 -20.78 9.16
CA LEU A 82 2.67 -20.59 9.05
C LEU A 82 2.04 -20.21 10.39
N GLY A 83 2.43 -20.86 11.49
CA GLY A 83 2.00 -20.56 12.85
C GLY A 83 2.42 -19.14 13.29
N ILE A 84 3.65 -18.73 12.98
CA ILE A 84 4.15 -17.38 13.25
C ILE A 84 3.35 -16.33 12.47
N ILE A 85 3.11 -16.56 11.17
CA ILE A 85 2.30 -15.68 10.34
C ILE A 85 0.88 -15.58 10.90
N ALA A 86 0.27 -16.72 11.24
CA ALA A 86 -1.08 -16.75 11.83
C ALA A 86 -1.13 -16.02 13.18
N ALA A 87 -0.12 -16.16 14.03
CA ALA A 87 -0.02 -15.45 15.30
C ALA A 87 0.16 -13.94 15.11
N ILE A 88 1.01 -13.51 14.15
CA ILE A 88 1.20 -12.10 13.82
C ILE A 88 -0.11 -11.51 13.27
N VAL A 89 -0.76 -12.18 12.32
CA VAL A 89 -2.04 -11.75 11.76
C VAL A 89 -3.11 -11.68 12.86
N GLY A 90 -3.19 -12.71 13.73
CA GLY A 90 -4.11 -12.72 14.87
C GLY A 90 -3.86 -11.56 15.85
N ALA A 91 -2.58 -11.27 16.17
CA ALA A 91 -2.21 -10.17 17.04
C ALA A 91 -2.57 -8.81 16.41
N ILE A 92 -2.31 -8.63 15.09
CA ILE A 92 -2.68 -7.44 14.36
C ILE A 92 -4.20 -7.26 14.34
N LEU A 93 -4.97 -8.30 14.05
CA LEU A 93 -6.43 -8.26 14.05
C LEU A 93 -6.99 -7.96 15.45
N ALA A 94 -6.43 -8.57 16.49
CA ALA A 94 -6.79 -8.27 17.87
C ALA A 94 -6.49 -6.80 18.23
N TYR A 95 -5.34 -6.27 17.83
CA TYR A 95 -4.97 -4.88 18.04
C TYR A 95 -5.91 -3.92 17.30
N ILE A 96 -6.21 -4.20 16.02
CA ILE A 96 -7.11 -3.37 15.19
C ILE A 96 -8.54 -3.35 15.78
N ASN A 97 -8.96 -4.38 16.52
CA ASN A 97 -10.27 -4.39 17.16
C ASN A 97 -10.37 -3.49 18.41
N THR A 98 -9.26 -2.99 18.94
CA THR A 98 -9.28 -2.00 20.01
C THR A 98 -9.58 -0.59 19.47
N PRO A 99 -10.23 0.31 20.25
CA PRO A 99 -10.52 1.68 19.79
C PRO A 99 -9.26 2.46 19.37
N LYS A 100 -8.18 2.32 20.14
CA LYS A 100 -6.88 2.94 19.83
C LYS A 100 -6.22 2.29 18.60
N GLY A 101 -6.30 0.98 18.46
CA GLY A 101 -5.76 0.25 17.33
C GLY A 101 -6.48 0.57 16.03
N LYS A 102 -7.81 0.71 16.06
CA LYS A 102 -8.60 1.19 14.91
C LYS A 102 -8.12 2.56 14.43
N TYR A 103 -8.02 3.53 15.35
CA TYR A 103 -7.55 4.88 15.01
C TYR A 103 -6.14 4.85 14.40
N ASN A 104 -5.19 4.17 15.06
CA ASN A 104 -3.81 4.08 14.60
C ASN A 104 -3.68 3.39 13.24
N PHE A 105 -4.45 2.33 13.01
CA PHE A 105 -4.47 1.63 11.73
C PHE A 105 -5.04 2.49 10.59
N HIS A 106 -6.12 3.23 10.85
CA HIS A 106 -6.69 4.16 9.89
C HIS A 106 -5.78 5.37 9.64
N TYR A 107 -5.07 5.84 10.67
CA TYR A 107 -4.05 6.87 10.53
C TYR A 107 -2.86 6.39 9.70
N PHE A 108 -2.39 5.16 9.95
CA PHE A 108 -1.34 4.53 9.14
C PHE A 108 -1.72 4.43 7.67
N LYS A 109 -2.99 4.08 7.37
CA LYS A 109 -3.49 4.06 5.98
C LYS A 109 -3.32 5.41 5.28
N TYR A 110 -3.59 6.51 5.96
CA TYR A 110 -3.41 7.86 5.40
C TYR A 110 -1.94 8.28 5.28
N LYS A 111 -1.07 7.76 6.13
CA LYS A 111 0.38 8.02 6.07
C LYS A 111 1.17 7.03 5.21
N MET A 112 0.51 6.02 4.66
CA MET A 112 1.16 5.03 3.81
C MET A 112 1.78 5.71 2.58
N PRO A 113 3.09 5.52 2.31
CA PRO A 113 3.73 6.06 1.12
C PRO A 113 3.00 5.54 -0.13
N ILE A 114 2.87 6.39 -1.16
CA ILE A 114 2.22 6.10 -2.45
C ILE A 114 0.68 6.06 -2.37
N PHE A 115 0.08 5.33 -1.41
CA PHE A 115 -1.37 5.11 -1.35
C PHE A 115 -2.10 6.02 -0.36
N GLY A 116 -1.42 6.57 0.64
CA GLY A 116 -2.06 7.34 1.71
C GLY A 116 -2.80 8.58 1.19
N GLY A 117 -2.18 9.33 0.30
CA GLY A 117 -2.80 10.48 -0.35
C GLY A 117 -4.04 10.11 -1.16
N LEU A 118 -4.01 8.97 -1.87
CA LEU A 118 -5.16 8.48 -2.62
C LEU A 118 -6.33 8.12 -1.69
N ILE A 119 -6.05 7.37 -0.61
CA ILE A 119 -7.08 6.94 0.34
C ILE A 119 -7.74 8.16 0.99
N PHE A 120 -6.94 9.15 1.40
CA PHE A 120 -7.46 10.40 1.96
C PHE A 120 -8.29 11.17 0.92
N ALA A 121 -7.78 11.37 -0.29
CA ALA A 121 -8.47 12.10 -1.35
C ALA A 121 -9.83 11.45 -1.70
N LEU A 122 -9.90 10.12 -1.75
CA LEU A 122 -11.14 9.37 -1.98
C LEU A 122 -12.14 9.57 -0.84
N ASP A 123 -11.73 9.43 0.42
CA ASP A 123 -12.61 9.61 1.57
C ASP A 123 -13.09 11.05 1.69
N PHE A 124 -12.20 12.02 1.44
CA PHE A 124 -12.50 13.44 1.46
C PHE A 124 -13.44 13.84 0.30
N SER A 125 -13.19 13.35 -0.91
CA SER A 125 -14.06 13.61 -2.07
C SER A 125 -15.49 13.08 -1.82
N ARG A 126 -15.61 11.86 -1.25
CA ARG A 126 -16.93 11.31 -0.87
C ARG A 126 -17.65 12.19 0.14
N LEU A 127 -16.94 12.67 1.16
CA LEU A 127 -17.48 13.58 2.16
C LEU A 127 -17.98 14.88 1.51
N MET A 128 -17.15 15.51 0.66
CA MET A 128 -17.47 16.77 -0.01
C MET A 128 -18.65 16.63 -0.99
N LYS A 129 -18.72 15.52 -1.74
CA LYS A 129 -19.87 15.20 -2.62
C LYS A 129 -21.18 15.05 -1.81
N ALA A 130 -21.12 14.32 -0.70
CA ALA A 130 -22.30 14.17 0.18
C ALA A 130 -22.72 15.50 0.82
N MET A 131 -21.75 16.31 1.28
CA MET A 131 -22.03 17.64 1.81
C MET A 131 -22.65 18.55 0.75
N LEU A 132 -22.09 18.60 -0.47
CA LEU A 132 -22.61 19.37 -1.58
C LEU A 132 -24.08 19.03 -1.86
N LEU A 133 -24.40 17.72 -1.92
CA LEU A 133 -25.79 17.27 -2.13
C LEU A 133 -26.72 17.76 -1.03
N ASN A 134 -26.31 17.67 0.22
CA ASN A 134 -27.10 18.10 1.37
C ASN A 134 -27.27 19.63 1.41
N LEU A 135 -26.21 20.39 1.10
CA LEU A 135 -26.25 21.85 1.04
C LEU A 135 -27.14 22.36 -0.12
N LYS A 136 -27.07 21.71 -1.31
CA LYS A 136 -27.98 22.00 -2.44
C LYS A 136 -29.44 21.72 -2.10
N ASN A 137 -29.73 20.82 -1.17
CA ASN A 137 -31.08 20.56 -0.63
C ASN A 137 -31.47 21.53 0.50
N GLY A 138 -30.68 22.57 0.79
CA GLY A 138 -30.99 23.59 1.76
C GLY A 138 -30.65 23.24 3.21
N MET A 139 -29.90 22.17 3.45
CA MET A 139 -29.44 21.83 4.80
C MET A 139 -28.38 22.83 5.27
N ARG A 140 -28.34 23.08 6.58
CA ARG A 140 -27.25 23.86 7.19
C ARG A 140 -25.95 23.05 7.18
N ILE A 141 -24.80 23.74 7.24
CA ILE A 141 -23.48 23.09 7.23
C ILE A 141 -23.35 22.02 8.31
N GLN A 142 -23.82 22.32 9.52
CA GLN A 142 -23.78 21.39 10.64
C GLN A 142 -24.59 20.11 10.33
N GLU A 143 -25.83 20.25 9.85
CA GLU A 143 -26.69 19.13 9.49
C GLU A 143 -26.11 18.35 8.31
N ALA A 144 -25.56 19.06 7.31
CA ALA A 144 -24.89 18.45 6.17
C ALA A 144 -23.68 17.60 6.59
N LEU A 145 -22.83 18.09 7.51
CA LEU A 145 -21.72 17.35 8.08
C LEU A 145 -22.19 16.11 8.86
N GLU A 146 -23.22 16.26 9.71
CA GLU A 146 -23.79 15.18 10.52
C GLU A 146 -24.32 14.03 9.65
N VAL A 147 -25.02 14.34 8.56
CA VAL A 147 -25.53 13.34 7.62
C VAL A 147 -24.41 12.75 6.78
N SER A 148 -23.48 13.59 6.32
CA SER A 148 -22.39 13.18 5.43
C SER A 148 -21.34 12.32 6.15
N LYS A 149 -21.20 12.36 7.47
CA LYS A 149 -20.28 11.48 8.19
C LYS A 149 -20.55 9.98 7.94
N ASN A 150 -21.79 9.60 7.59
CA ASN A 150 -22.17 8.21 7.35
C ASN A 150 -21.57 7.61 6.07
N VAL A 151 -21.10 8.43 5.12
CA VAL A 151 -20.41 7.94 3.90
C VAL A 151 -18.92 7.68 4.14
N VAL A 152 -18.38 8.08 5.29
CA VAL A 152 -16.97 7.94 5.65
C VAL A 152 -16.78 6.73 6.56
N GLN A 153 -15.80 5.90 6.23
CA GLN A 153 -15.47 4.70 7.01
C GLN A 153 -14.17 4.84 7.83
N ASN A 154 -13.37 5.85 7.53
CA ASN A 154 -12.09 6.06 8.20
C ASN A 154 -12.28 6.77 9.54
N TYR A 155 -11.83 6.15 10.62
CA TYR A 155 -11.98 6.69 11.98
C TYR A 155 -11.26 8.02 12.20
N VAL A 156 -10.15 8.29 11.49
CA VAL A 156 -9.45 9.59 11.55
C VAL A 156 -10.31 10.67 10.92
N MET A 157 -10.88 10.40 9.74
CA MET A 157 -11.78 11.34 9.07
C MET A 157 -13.04 11.58 9.91
N LEU A 158 -13.63 10.53 10.49
CA LEU A 158 -14.77 10.66 11.41
C LEU A 158 -14.44 11.56 12.60
N SER A 159 -13.27 11.40 13.21
CA SER A 159 -12.82 12.25 14.33
C SER A 159 -12.66 13.72 13.91
N ILE A 160 -12.14 13.97 12.68
CA ILE A 160 -12.04 15.32 12.13
C ILE A 160 -13.43 15.92 11.95
N ILE A 161 -14.37 15.17 11.36
CA ILE A 161 -15.75 15.63 11.15
C ILE A 161 -16.46 15.93 12.48
N GLU A 162 -16.33 15.07 13.48
CA GLU A 162 -16.90 15.28 14.81
C GLU A 162 -16.33 16.54 15.48
N THR A 163 -15.02 16.77 15.36
CA THR A 163 -14.40 18.00 15.84
C THR A 163 -14.89 19.22 15.07
N SER A 164 -15.12 19.10 13.76
CA SER A 164 -15.68 20.17 12.92
C SER A 164 -17.11 20.52 13.33
N ILE A 165 -17.93 19.53 13.64
CA ILE A 165 -19.31 19.75 14.15
C ILE A 165 -19.26 20.46 15.50
N ASN A 166 -18.37 20.03 16.41
CA ASN A 166 -18.20 20.67 17.72
C ASN A 166 -17.71 22.12 17.56
N ASN A 167 -16.81 22.40 16.63
CA ASN A 167 -16.34 23.77 16.33
C ASN A 167 -17.50 24.68 15.91
N ILE A 168 -18.42 24.20 15.06
CA ILE A 168 -19.62 24.97 14.70
C ILE A 168 -20.46 25.32 15.94
N LEU A 169 -20.65 24.37 16.88
CA LEU A 169 -21.43 24.59 18.08
C LEU A 169 -20.85 25.66 19.01
N VAL A 170 -19.53 25.83 19.01
CA VAL A 170 -18.84 26.86 19.82
C VAL A 170 -18.54 28.13 19.01
N GLY A 171 -19.03 28.25 17.78
CA GLY A 171 -18.84 29.40 16.90
C GLY A 171 -17.48 29.49 16.22
N SER A 172 -16.71 28.40 16.23
CA SER A 172 -15.41 28.29 15.55
C SER A 172 -15.56 27.74 14.13
N SER A 173 -14.49 27.86 13.33
CA SER A 173 -14.50 27.35 11.95
C SER A 173 -14.51 25.83 11.90
N TRP A 174 -15.42 25.27 11.11
CA TRP A 174 -15.48 23.83 10.84
C TRP A 174 -14.34 23.32 9.95
N ILE A 175 -13.62 24.24 9.26
CA ILE A 175 -12.49 23.90 8.39
C ILE A 175 -11.21 23.66 9.20
N GLU A 176 -11.08 24.31 10.35
CA GLU A 176 -9.89 24.27 11.19
C GLU A 176 -9.41 22.84 11.54
N PRO A 177 -10.27 21.86 11.89
CA PRO A 177 -9.82 20.50 12.13
C PRO A 177 -9.24 19.80 10.90
N PHE A 178 -9.73 20.13 9.69
CA PHE A 178 -9.15 19.62 8.45
C PHE A 178 -7.77 20.24 8.19
N GLU A 179 -7.61 21.54 8.41
CA GLU A 179 -6.34 22.25 8.30
C GLU A 179 -5.31 21.70 9.29
N ASN A 180 -5.67 21.59 10.56
CA ASN A 180 -4.81 21.09 11.64
C ASN A 180 -4.41 19.62 11.47
N SER A 181 -5.19 18.83 10.75
CA SER A 181 -4.85 17.43 10.44
C SER A 181 -3.61 17.28 9.55
N GLY A 182 -3.31 18.31 8.74
CA GLY A 182 -2.24 18.29 7.74
C GLY A 182 -2.42 17.21 6.66
N LEU A 183 -3.63 16.66 6.51
CA LEU A 183 -3.95 15.62 5.52
C LEU A 183 -4.51 16.22 4.23
N ALA A 184 -5.29 17.30 4.34
CA ALA A 184 -5.84 18.02 3.20
C ALA A 184 -4.76 18.90 2.54
N SER A 185 -4.82 19.03 1.22
CA SER A 185 -3.88 19.91 0.52
C SER A 185 -4.15 21.38 0.88
N PRO A 186 -3.11 22.25 0.88
CA PRO A 186 -3.31 23.69 1.11
C PRO A 186 -4.34 24.30 0.17
N MET A 187 -4.35 23.88 -1.10
CA MET A 187 -5.33 24.34 -2.09
C MET A 187 -6.76 23.98 -1.70
N THR A 188 -6.98 22.76 -1.23
CA THR A 188 -8.29 22.30 -0.73
C THR A 188 -8.79 23.14 0.43
N ILE A 189 -7.91 23.45 1.40
CA ILE A 189 -8.26 24.28 2.58
C ILE A 189 -8.60 25.70 2.16
N GLU A 190 -7.80 26.31 1.27
CA GLU A 190 -8.07 27.66 0.79
C GLU A 190 -9.38 27.74 -0.02
N MET A 191 -9.71 26.75 -0.85
CA MET A 191 -10.99 26.69 -1.54
C MET A 191 -12.17 26.63 -0.56
N LEU A 192 -12.06 25.86 0.51
CA LEU A 192 -13.09 25.82 1.56
C LEU A 192 -13.23 27.16 2.27
N LYS A 193 -12.11 27.82 2.61
CA LYS A 193 -12.12 29.16 3.24
C LYS A 193 -12.78 30.22 2.36
N ILE A 194 -12.47 30.22 1.06
CA ILE A 194 -13.09 31.13 0.08
C ILE A 194 -14.59 30.85 -0.01
N GLY A 195 -15.00 29.59 -0.06
CA GLY A 195 -16.41 29.20 -0.10
C GLY A 195 -17.21 29.71 1.08
N MET A 196 -16.61 29.78 2.28
CA MET A 196 -17.27 30.35 3.45
C MET A 196 -17.57 31.86 3.34
N GLN A 197 -16.81 32.57 2.51
CA GLN A 197 -16.95 34.03 2.32
C GLN A 197 -17.84 34.40 1.14
N THR A 198 -18.17 33.42 0.28
CA THR A 198 -18.93 33.63 -0.97
C THR A 198 -20.20 32.79 -0.98
N ASP A 199 -20.26 31.81 -1.88
CA ASP A 199 -21.32 30.82 -2.00
C ASP A 199 -20.77 29.43 -1.73
N ILE A 200 -21.17 28.84 -0.60
CA ILE A 200 -20.63 27.54 -0.17
C ILE A 200 -20.98 26.43 -1.17
N PRO A 201 -22.24 26.25 -1.62
CA PRO A 201 -22.57 25.23 -2.61
C PRO A 201 -21.81 25.36 -3.91
N GLU A 202 -21.66 26.57 -4.47
CA GLU A 202 -20.91 26.80 -5.72
C GLU A 202 -19.43 26.45 -5.56
N MET A 203 -18.82 26.88 -4.45
CA MET A 203 -17.40 26.55 -4.20
C MET A 203 -17.18 25.08 -3.90
N MET A 204 -18.12 24.43 -3.22
CA MET A 204 -18.07 22.97 -2.98
C MET A 204 -18.16 22.19 -4.29
N GLU A 205 -18.93 22.66 -5.28
CA GLU A 205 -19.00 22.04 -6.60
C GLU A 205 -17.64 22.12 -7.31
N LYS A 206 -17.02 23.29 -7.33
CA LYS A 206 -15.66 23.48 -7.87
C LYS A 206 -14.61 22.65 -7.11
N LEU A 207 -14.77 22.52 -5.79
CA LEU A 207 -13.88 21.69 -4.98
C LEU A 207 -14.01 20.21 -5.33
N VAL A 208 -15.22 19.71 -5.52
CA VAL A 208 -15.47 18.31 -5.93
C VAL A 208 -14.83 18.05 -7.30
N GLU A 209 -15.00 18.94 -8.27
CA GLU A 209 -14.35 18.85 -9.59
C GLU A 209 -12.82 18.84 -9.47
N TYR A 210 -12.26 19.74 -8.65
CA TYR A 210 -10.82 19.76 -8.37
C TYR A 210 -10.34 18.43 -7.74
N MET A 211 -11.10 17.86 -6.79
CA MET A 211 -10.77 16.61 -6.16
C MET A 211 -10.75 15.43 -7.14
N GLU A 212 -11.63 15.39 -8.11
CA GLU A 212 -11.64 14.37 -9.17
C GLU A 212 -10.37 14.44 -10.02
N ILE A 213 -9.96 15.64 -10.41
CA ILE A 213 -8.70 15.88 -11.14
C ILE A 213 -7.49 15.48 -10.29
N ASP A 214 -7.50 15.81 -8.99
CA ASP A 214 -6.40 15.48 -8.08
C ASP A 214 -6.29 13.97 -7.88
N ILE A 215 -7.41 13.26 -7.70
CA ILE A 215 -7.45 11.78 -7.63
C ILE A 215 -6.86 11.17 -8.91
N ASP A 216 -7.22 11.66 -10.09
CA ASP A 216 -6.68 11.19 -11.37
C ASP A 216 -5.17 11.44 -11.49
N ASN A 217 -4.69 12.58 -11.02
CA ASN A 217 -3.27 12.90 -10.96
C ASN A 217 -2.52 11.94 -10.02
N ILE A 218 -3.08 11.65 -8.84
CA ILE A 218 -2.50 10.71 -7.88
C ILE A 218 -2.47 9.30 -8.50
N LEU A 219 -3.56 8.85 -9.12
CA LEU A 219 -3.62 7.55 -9.80
C LEU A 219 -2.58 7.44 -10.92
N THR A 220 -2.39 8.50 -11.70
CA THR A 220 -1.38 8.58 -12.75
C THR A 220 0.04 8.47 -12.17
N LYS A 221 0.33 9.16 -11.06
CA LYS A 221 1.61 9.04 -10.36
C LYS A 221 1.85 7.61 -9.87
N ILE A 222 0.84 6.98 -9.27
CA ILE A 222 0.90 5.58 -8.81
C ILE A 222 1.16 4.63 -9.99
N THR A 223 0.45 4.80 -11.09
CA THR A 223 0.60 3.97 -12.30
C THR A 223 2.03 4.04 -12.85
N LYS A 224 2.66 5.21 -12.79
CA LYS A 224 4.06 5.40 -13.23
C LYS A 224 5.08 4.88 -12.22
N ALA A 225 4.82 5.01 -10.92
CA ALA A 225 5.74 4.63 -9.86
C ALA A 225 5.80 3.10 -9.63
N LEU A 226 4.65 2.41 -9.72
CA LEU A 226 4.56 0.97 -9.45
C LEU A 226 5.50 0.12 -10.31
N PRO A 227 5.56 0.25 -11.65
CA PRO A 227 6.49 -0.52 -12.47
C PRO A 227 7.96 -0.26 -12.12
N GLN A 228 8.32 0.99 -11.78
CA GLN A 228 9.69 1.34 -11.39
C GLN A 228 10.11 0.63 -10.10
N ILE A 229 9.21 0.57 -9.10
CA ILE A 229 9.44 -0.17 -7.86
C ILE A 229 9.56 -1.67 -8.14
N MET A 230 8.71 -2.21 -9.03
CA MET A 230 8.78 -3.62 -9.44
C MET A 230 10.11 -3.95 -10.11
N TYR A 231 10.63 -3.10 -11.02
CA TYR A 231 11.94 -3.29 -11.64
C TYR A 231 13.09 -3.26 -10.61
N LEU A 232 12.99 -2.40 -9.61
CA LEU A 232 13.96 -2.37 -8.51
C LEU A 232 13.93 -3.67 -7.71
N ILE A 233 12.75 -4.17 -7.36
CA ILE A 233 12.58 -5.45 -6.66
C ILE A 233 13.14 -6.60 -7.49
N VAL A 234 12.82 -6.66 -8.80
CA VAL A 234 13.38 -7.68 -9.72
C VAL A 234 14.89 -7.60 -9.76
N GLY A 235 15.47 -6.38 -9.83
CA GLY A 235 16.92 -6.18 -9.80
C GLY A 235 17.57 -6.72 -8.53
N ILE A 236 16.99 -6.45 -7.36
CA ILE A 236 17.48 -6.97 -6.08
C ILE A 236 17.41 -8.50 -6.05
N VAL A 237 16.29 -9.09 -6.52
CA VAL A 237 16.12 -10.54 -6.59
C VAL A 237 17.14 -11.18 -7.53
N LEU A 238 17.40 -10.57 -8.69
CA LEU A 238 18.42 -11.05 -9.62
C LEU A 238 19.83 -11.04 -9.01
N ILE A 239 20.21 -9.94 -8.34
CA ILE A 239 21.49 -9.87 -7.62
C ILE A 239 21.59 -10.98 -6.57
N PHE A 240 20.51 -11.21 -5.81
CA PHE A 240 20.45 -12.28 -4.83
C PHE A 240 20.65 -13.66 -5.46
N VAL A 241 19.97 -13.94 -6.57
CA VAL A 241 20.11 -15.20 -7.32
C VAL A 241 21.54 -15.37 -7.84
N VAL A 242 22.15 -14.32 -8.37
CA VAL A 242 23.55 -14.34 -8.83
C VAL A 242 24.49 -14.74 -7.67
N ILE A 243 24.33 -14.13 -6.51
CA ILE A 243 25.20 -14.41 -5.36
C ILE A 243 24.99 -15.85 -4.85
N VAL A 244 23.74 -16.32 -4.76
CA VAL A 244 23.42 -17.62 -4.16
C VAL A 244 23.68 -18.79 -5.10
N VAL A 245 23.54 -18.59 -6.42
CA VAL A 245 23.61 -19.65 -7.43
C VAL A 245 24.88 -19.53 -8.29
N LEU A 246 25.11 -18.38 -8.89
CA LEU A 246 26.14 -18.22 -9.92
C LEU A 246 27.56 -18.16 -9.32
N VAL A 247 27.72 -17.53 -8.15
CA VAL A 247 29.03 -17.49 -7.47
C VAL A 247 29.53 -18.90 -7.10
N PRO A 248 28.74 -19.79 -6.47
CA PRO A 248 29.17 -21.16 -6.27
C PRO A 248 29.51 -21.92 -7.55
N CYS A 249 28.71 -21.77 -8.61
CA CYS A 249 28.98 -22.40 -9.90
C CYS A 249 30.34 -21.96 -10.49
N ILE A 250 30.67 -20.66 -10.41
CA ILE A 250 31.97 -20.15 -10.85
C ILE A 250 33.10 -20.73 -10.01
N GLN A 251 32.92 -20.84 -8.69
CA GLN A 251 33.95 -21.43 -7.81
C GLN A 251 34.24 -22.90 -8.15
N VAL A 252 33.26 -23.70 -8.45
CA VAL A 252 33.42 -25.08 -8.92
C VAL A 252 34.19 -25.11 -10.24
N TYR A 253 33.77 -24.28 -11.20
CA TYR A 253 34.41 -24.25 -12.52
C TYR A 253 35.88 -23.80 -12.47
N MET A 254 36.17 -22.74 -11.72
CA MET A 254 37.52 -22.25 -11.53
C MET A 254 38.39 -23.21 -10.70
N GLY A 255 37.83 -23.83 -9.66
CA GLY A 255 38.52 -24.85 -8.88
C GLY A 255 38.97 -26.02 -9.75
N ASN A 256 38.06 -26.60 -10.53
CA ASN A 256 38.37 -27.67 -11.47
C ASN A 256 39.36 -27.26 -12.54
N PHE A 257 39.31 -26.04 -13.06
CA PHE A 257 40.24 -25.52 -14.04
C PHE A 257 41.67 -25.40 -13.46
N LEU A 258 41.77 -24.88 -12.23
CA LEU A 258 43.07 -24.77 -11.56
C LEU A 258 43.67 -26.15 -11.23
N PHE A 259 42.85 -27.10 -10.72
CA PHE A 259 43.30 -28.48 -10.50
C PHE A 259 43.78 -29.16 -11.78
N SER A 260 43.05 -29.00 -12.89
CA SER A 260 43.45 -29.57 -14.18
C SER A 260 44.68 -28.89 -14.81
N ALA A 261 44.86 -27.59 -14.55
CA ALA A 261 45.99 -26.82 -15.09
C ALA A 261 47.31 -27.03 -14.34
N TYR A 262 47.23 -27.34 -13.04
CA TYR A 262 48.42 -27.51 -12.20
C TYR A 262 48.74 -28.97 -11.85
N GLY A 263 47.91 -29.95 -12.31
CA GLY A 263 48.23 -31.38 -12.24
C GLY A 263 48.32 -31.95 -10.83
N VAL A 264 47.61 -31.39 -9.86
CA VAL A 264 47.54 -31.86 -8.47
C VAL A 264 46.19 -32.50 -8.21
#